data_db69c5d8a731717248f3b961d45d9b78
#
_entry.id   db69c5d8a731717248f3b961d45d9b78
#
_cell.length_a   1.000
_cell.length_b   1.000
_cell.length_c   1.000
_cell.angle_alpha   90.00
_cell.angle_beta   90.00
_cell.angle_gamma   90.00
#
_symmetry.space_group_name_H-M   'P 1'
#
loop_
_entity.id
_entity.type
_entity.pdbx_description
1 polymer ?
#
loop_
_entity_poly.entity_id
_entity_poly.type
_entity_poly.pdbx_seq_one_letter_code
_entity_poly.pdbx_strand_id
1 'polypeptide(L)'
;ILFSLVLFFGVLGFVRELRLMAFEVGYEVAPEYRQIPHDPDEEKCRVRVTLASDSEDLPSFKFEAGGRSYCHACQEVALVAIGELRQHFEEELDSSAFQYHPHKPHGQDYGSYTCPDGEESATLMHVVHMLNAMDTVSVERDKAAHDRARCTVYRRN
;
A
#
# COMPACT_ATOMS: atom_id res chain seq x y z
N ILE A 1 -6.82 -26.04 -0.57
CA ILE A 1 -6.71 -25.50 0.82
C ILE A 1 -6.05 -24.12 0.79
N LEU A 2 -4.98 -23.90 0.02
CA LEU A 2 -4.31 -22.59 -0.12
C LEU A 2 -5.21 -21.52 -0.78
N PHE A 3 -6.00 -21.89 -1.78
CA PHE A 3 -6.95 -20.99 -2.45
C PHE A 3 -8.06 -20.48 -1.50
N SER A 4 -8.50 -21.31 -0.56
CA SER A 4 -9.56 -20.96 0.40
C SER A 4 -9.06 -19.98 1.46
N LEU A 5 -7.77 -20.05 1.85
CA LEU A 5 -7.16 -19.13 2.83
C LEU A 5 -6.99 -17.72 2.25
N VAL A 6 -6.61 -17.63 0.97
CA VAL A 6 -6.48 -16.33 0.27
C VAL A 6 -7.83 -15.63 0.14
N LEU A 7 -8.93 -16.38 -0.09
CA LEU A 7 -10.29 -15.83 -0.11
C LEU A 7 -10.74 -15.32 1.27
N PHE A 8 -10.30 -15.95 2.37
CA PHE A 8 -10.71 -15.55 3.71
C PHE A 8 -9.92 -14.32 4.22
N PHE A 9 -8.62 -14.22 3.91
CA PHE A 9 -7.81 -13.04 4.22
C PHE A 9 -7.97 -11.89 3.19
N GLY A 10 -8.39 -12.20 1.95
CA GLY A 10 -8.70 -11.21 0.93
C GLY A 10 -9.98 -10.41 1.18
N VAL A 11 -10.75 -10.75 2.22
CA VAL A 11 -11.97 -10.03 2.62
C VAL A 11 -11.67 -8.84 3.54
N LEU A 12 -10.48 -8.79 4.15
CA LEU A 12 -10.07 -7.74 5.10
C LEU A 12 -8.71 -7.13 4.72
N GLY A 13 -8.55 -5.82 4.91
CA GLY A 13 -7.30 -5.10 4.72
C GLY A 13 -7.07 -4.60 3.29
N PHE A 14 -5.80 -4.29 2.96
CA PHE A 14 -5.41 -3.62 1.73
C PHE A 14 -5.68 -4.42 0.45
N VAL A 15 -5.68 -5.75 0.52
CA VAL A 15 -6.03 -6.62 -0.62
C VAL A 15 -7.48 -6.36 -1.07
N ARG A 16 -8.41 -6.21 -0.12
CA ARG A 16 -9.80 -5.86 -0.41
C ARG A 16 -9.91 -4.44 -0.95
N GLU A 17 -9.23 -3.49 -0.30
CA GLU A 17 -9.26 -2.08 -0.69
C GLU A 17 -8.71 -1.89 -2.12
N LEU A 18 -7.60 -2.54 -2.45
CA LEU A 18 -7.04 -2.51 -3.80
C LEU A 18 -8.04 -3.04 -4.83
N ARG A 19 -8.73 -4.14 -4.52
CA ARG A 19 -9.73 -4.71 -5.42
C ARG A 19 -10.88 -3.73 -5.69
N LEU A 20 -11.41 -3.10 -4.64
CA LEU A 20 -12.49 -2.13 -4.75
C LEU A 20 -12.03 -0.89 -5.53
N MET A 21 -10.85 -0.37 -5.24
CA MET A 21 -10.27 0.77 -5.94
C MET A 21 -10.02 0.46 -7.42
N ALA A 22 -9.50 -0.72 -7.74
CA ALA A 22 -9.27 -1.15 -9.12
C ALA A 22 -10.59 -1.19 -9.92
N PHE A 23 -11.66 -1.70 -9.34
CA PHE A 23 -12.98 -1.67 -9.99
C PHE A 23 -13.52 -0.25 -10.17
N GLU A 24 -13.29 0.64 -9.21
CA GLU A 24 -13.73 2.05 -9.31
C GLU A 24 -13.08 2.77 -10.48
N VAL A 25 -11.79 2.53 -10.74
CA VAL A 25 -11.08 3.13 -11.88
C VAL A 25 -11.29 2.38 -13.20
N GLY A 26 -12.05 1.28 -13.20
CA GLY A 26 -12.51 0.60 -14.40
C GLY A 26 -11.82 -0.71 -14.76
N TYR A 27 -10.99 -1.29 -13.89
CA TYR A 27 -10.47 -2.64 -14.12
C TYR A 27 -11.59 -3.68 -13.97
N GLU A 28 -11.83 -4.46 -15.02
CA GLU A 28 -12.88 -5.49 -15.02
C GLU A 28 -12.44 -6.77 -14.31
N VAL A 29 -11.12 -7.00 -14.24
CA VAL A 29 -10.54 -8.21 -13.64
C VAL A 29 -9.94 -7.88 -12.28
N ALA A 30 -10.19 -8.75 -11.31
CA ALA A 30 -9.62 -8.62 -9.98
C ALA A 30 -8.08 -8.69 -10.00
N PRO A 31 -7.39 -7.95 -9.11
CA PRO A 31 -5.94 -8.01 -8.98
C PRO A 31 -5.44 -9.44 -8.75
N GLU A 32 -4.46 -9.88 -9.53
CA GLU A 32 -3.87 -11.21 -9.43
C GLU A 32 -2.58 -11.17 -8.62
N TYR A 33 -2.48 -12.04 -7.59
CA TYR A 33 -1.33 -12.13 -6.71
C TYR A 33 -0.54 -13.40 -6.98
N ARG A 34 0.76 -13.25 -7.26
CA ARG A 34 1.67 -14.38 -7.47
C ARG A 34 2.93 -14.24 -6.63
N GLN A 35 3.30 -15.32 -5.96
CA GLN A 35 4.61 -15.40 -5.34
C GLN A 35 5.68 -15.46 -6.44
N ILE A 36 6.76 -14.69 -6.27
CA ILE A 36 7.89 -14.65 -7.20
C ILE A 36 9.19 -15.07 -6.48
N PRO A 37 10.22 -15.50 -7.24
CA PRO A 37 11.54 -15.78 -6.68
C PRO A 37 12.10 -14.54 -5.96
N HIS A 38 12.76 -14.76 -4.84
CA HIS A 38 13.34 -13.73 -3.99
C HIS A 38 14.59 -14.28 -3.29
N ASP A 39 15.40 -13.39 -2.73
CA ASP A 39 16.54 -13.76 -1.89
C ASP A 39 16.03 -14.10 -0.48
N PRO A 40 16.23 -15.34 0.01
CA PRO A 40 15.78 -15.76 1.34
C PRO A 40 16.46 -15.00 2.50
N ASP A 41 17.61 -14.39 2.25
CA ASP A 41 18.35 -13.62 3.25
C ASP A 41 17.78 -12.20 3.43
N GLU A 42 17.12 -11.67 2.40
CA GLU A 42 16.51 -10.34 2.45
C GLU A 42 15.06 -10.39 2.95
N GLU A 43 14.29 -11.39 2.50
CA GLU A 43 12.86 -11.50 2.83
C GLU A 43 12.39 -12.96 2.79
N LYS A 44 11.35 -13.28 3.57
CA LYS A 44 10.81 -14.65 3.62
C LYS A 44 9.85 -14.97 2.48
N CYS A 45 9.25 -13.96 1.86
CA CYS A 45 8.32 -14.11 0.77
C CYS A 45 8.26 -12.82 -0.04
N ARG A 46 8.24 -12.92 -1.36
CA ARG A 46 8.01 -11.81 -2.27
C ARG A 46 6.82 -12.10 -3.17
N VAL A 47 5.94 -11.10 -3.32
CA VAL A 47 4.71 -11.23 -4.09
C VAL A 47 4.64 -10.12 -5.13
N ARG A 48 4.17 -10.49 -6.31
CA ARG A 48 3.78 -9.54 -7.36
C ARG A 48 2.26 -9.50 -7.44
N VAL A 49 1.68 -8.31 -7.49
CA VAL A 49 0.30 -8.07 -7.90
C VAL A 49 0.27 -7.55 -9.33
N THR A 50 -0.66 -8.05 -10.11
CA THR A 50 -0.91 -7.61 -11.48
C THR A 50 -2.33 -7.07 -11.60
N LEU A 51 -2.45 -5.84 -12.09
CA LEU A 51 -3.68 -5.22 -12.54
C LEU A 51 -3.68 -5.29 -14.06
N ALA A 52 -4.46 -6.19 -14.62
CA ALA A 52 -4.53 -6.39 -16.07
C ALA A 52 -5.71 -5.64 -16.66
N SER A 53 -5.48 -4.99 -17.80
CA SER A 53 -6.53 -4.38 -18.62
C SER A 53 -6.29 -4.71 -20.08
N ASP A 54 -7.38 -4.98 -20.78
CA ASP A 54 -7.40 -5.16 -22.25
C ASP A 54 -7.82 -3.86 -22.96
N SER A 55 -8.13 -2.79 -22.21
CA SER A 55 -8.49 -1.48 -22.74
C SER A 55 -7.25 -0.65 -23.09
N GLU A 56 -7.30 0.06 -24.21
CA GLU A 56 -6.24 1.00 -24.62
C GLU A 56 -6.14 2.21 -23.69
N ASP A 57 -7.26 2.59 -23.03
CA ASP A 57 -7.36 3.75 -22.15
C ASP A 57 -6.89 3.44 -20.71
N LEU A 58 -6.75 2.17 -20.35
CA LEU A 58 -6.43 1.75 -19.00
C LEU A 58 -5.15 0.92 -18.96
N PRO A 59 -4.03 1.45 -18.43
CA PRO A 59 -2.75 0.76 -18.43
C PRO A 59 -2.76 -0.46 -17.51
N SER A 60 -2.02 -1.51 -17.90
CA SER A 60 -1.76 -2.64 -17.01
C SER A 60 -0.58 -2.33 -16.08
N PHE A 61 -0.73 -2.62 -14.79
CA PHE A 61 0.30 -2.40 -13.78
C PHE A 61 0.80 -3.70 -13.15
N LYS A 62 2.06 -3.67 -12.71
CA LYS A 62 2.67 -4.75 -11.92
C LYS A 62 3.47 -4.11 -10.78
N PHE A 63 3.16 -4.53 -9.56
CA PHE A 63 3.85 -4.06 -8.36
C PHE A 63 4.39 -5.26 -7.59
N GLU A 64 5.47 -5.06 -6.85
CA GLU A 64 6.13 -6.11 -6.06
C GLU A 64 6.44 -5.60 -4.66
N ALA A 65 6.26 -6.49 -3.68
CA ALA A 65 6.70 -6.23 -2.33
C ALA A 65 7.07 -7.53 -1.61
N GLY A 66 7.95 -7.39 -0.62
CA GLY A 66 8.34 -8.47 0.26
C GLY A 66 7.54 -8.52 1.55
N GLY A 67 7.60 -9.64 2.26
CA GLY A 67 6.94 -9.81 3.54
C GLY A 67 7.42 -11.02 4.32
N ARG A 68 7.02 -11.09 5.59
CA ARG A 68 7.36 -12.21 6.49
C ARG A 68 6.62 -13.50 6.17
N SER A 69 5.54 -13.41 5.41
CA SER A 69 4.73 -14.53 4.93
C SER A 69 4.04 -14.12 3.64
N TYR A 70 3.45 -15.08 2.91
CA TYR A 70 2.68 -14.80 1.71
C TYR A 70 1.54 -13.80 1.96
N CYS A 71 0.75 -14.01 3.02
CA CYS A 71 -0.34 -13.10 3.38
C CYS A 71 0.16 -11.68 3.70
N HIS A 72 1.27 -11.56 4.43
CA HIS A 72 1.87 -10.26 4.73
C HIS A 72 2.39 -9.58 3.46
N ALA A 73 3.11 -10.31 2.59
CA ALA A 73 3.58 -9.78 1.32
C ALA A 73 2.42 -9.34 0.39
N CYS A 74 1.28 -10.04 0.41
CA CYS A 74 0.07 -9.61 -0.31
C CYS A 74 -0.49 -8.28 0.21
N GLN A 75 -0.49 -8.04 1.52
CA GLN A 75 -0.93 -6.76 2.10
C GLN A 75 0.05 -5.64 1.75
N GLU A 76 1.35 -5.89 1.83
CA GLU A 76 2.39 -4.90 1.51
C GLU A 76 2.32 -4.49 0.03
N VAL A 77 2.22 -5.45 -0.89
CA VAL A 77 2.13 -5.13 -2.33
C VAL A 77 0.82 -4.45 -2.69
N ALA A 78 -0.29 -4.80 -2.00
CA ALA A 78 -1.57 -4.12 -2.19
C ALA A 78 -1.49 -2.65 -1.72
N LEU A 79 -0.83 -2.38 -0.61
CA LEU A 79 -0.60 -1.01 -0.11
C LEU A 79 0.22 -0.18 -1.10
N VAL A 80 1.29 -0.75 -1.67
CA VAL A 80 2.08 -0.10 -2.74
C VAL A 80 1.19 0.22 -3.95
N ALA A 81 0.42 -0.77 -4.41
CA ALA A 81 -0.47 -0.59 -5.56
C ALA A 81 -1.56 0.47 -5.33
N ILE A 82 -2.15 0.54 -4.13
CA ILE A 82 -3.11 1.58 -3.74
C ILE A 82 -2.48 2.96 -3.86
N GLY A 83 -1.26 3.14 -3.35
CA GLY A 83 -0.54 4.41 -3.44
C GLY A 83 -0.31 4.85 -4.89
N GLU A 84 0.10 3.93 -5.75
CA GLU A 84 0.34 4.20 -7.16
C GLU A 84 -0.96 4.47 -7.94
N LEU A 85 -2.04 3.71 -7.69
CA LEU A 85 -3.34 3.99 -8.30
C LEU A 85 -3.87 5.36 -7.88
N ARG A 86 -3.76 5.72 -6.60
CA ARG A 86 -4.17 7.04 -6.09
C ARG A 86 -3.45 8.18 -6.82
N GLN A 87 -2.19 7.97 -7.16
CA GLN A 87 -1.38 8.97 -7.86
C GLN A 87 -1.71 9.04 -9.35
N HIS A 88 -1.95 7.88 -9.96
CA HIS A 88 -2.19 7.76 -11.39
C HIS A 88 -3.61 8.17 -11.81
N PHE A 89 -4.59 7.90 -10.95
CA PHE A 89 -6.02 8.16 -11.15
C PHE A 89 -6.56 9.15 -10.10
N GLU A 90 -5.81 10.22 -9.84
CA GLU A 90 -6.17 11.20 -8.81
C GLU A 90 -7.53 11.84 -9.07
N GLU A 91 -7.79 12.26 -10.32
CA GLU A 91 -9.04 12.94 -10.70
C GLU A 91 -10.26 12.02 -10.52
N GLU A 92 -10.14 10.75 -10.93
CA GLU A 92 -11.21 9.77 -10.83
C GLU A 92 -11.47 9.38 -9.37
N LEU A 93 -10.43 9.18 -8.61
CA LEU A 93 -10.53 8.73 -7.21
C LEU A 93 -10.92 9.85 -6.25
N ASP A 94 -10.59 11.11 -6.55
CA ASP A 94 -10.99 12.26 -5.73
C ASP A 94 -12.50 12.54 -5.78
N SER A 95 -13.18 12.05 -6.81
CA SER A 95 -14.65 12.10 -6.90
C SER A 95 -15.36 10.88 -6.26
N SER A 96 -14.62 9.94 -5.72
CA SER A 96 -15.09 8.66 -5.19
C SER A 96 -15.00 8.57 -3.66
N ALA A 97 -15.44 7.44 -3.10
CA ALA A 97 -15.26 7.12 -1.68
C ALA A 97 -13.79 6.97 -1.25
N PHE A 98 -12.86 6.87 -2.23
CA PHE A 98 -11.43 6.72 -1.97
C PHE A 98 -10.68 8.05 -1.82
N GLN A 99 -11.33 9.20 -1.99
CA GLN A 99 -10.73 10.53 -1.85
C GLN A 99 -10.01 10.74 -0.51
N TYR A 100 -10.50 10.10 0.56
CA TYR A 100 -9.91 10.19 1.91
C TYR A 100 -9.00 9.01 2.25
N HIS A 101 -8.78 8.09 1.31
CA HIS A 101 -7.92 6.95 1.56
C HIS A 101 -6.47 7.41 1.76
N PRO A 102 -5.78 6.96 2.81
CA PRO A 102 -4.38 7.31 3.05
C PRO A 102 -3.53 6.97 1.83
N HIS A 103 -2.71 7.90 1.39
CA HIS A 103 -1.77 7.69 0.30
C HIS A 103 -0.43 8.35 0.62
N LYS A 104 0.61 7.90 -0.05
CA LYS A 104 1.95 8.45 0.10
C LYS A 104 2.23 9.38 -1.08
N PRO A 105 2.30 10.70 -0.87
CA PRO A 105 2.58 11.64 -1.94
C PRO A 105 3.94 11.34 -2.60
N HIS A 106 4.06 11.60 -3.90
CA HIS A 106 5.28 11.33 -4.66
C HIS A 106 6.49 12.05 -4.06
N GLY A 107 7.58 11.32 -3.84
CA GLY A 107 8.81 11.88 -3.28
C GLY A 107 8.78 12.16 -1.78
N GLN A 108 7.69 11.79 -1.08
CA GLN A 108 7.60 11.90 0.38
C GLN A 108 7.71 10.52 1.05
N ASP A 109 8.25 10.52 2.27
CA ASP A 109 8.34 9.31 3.10
C ASP A 109 7.12 9.13 4.01
N TYR A 110 6.29 10.17 4.17
CA TYR A 110 5.14 10.23 5.06
C TYR A 110 3.85 9.98 4.30
N GLY A 111 2.91 9.28 4.93
CA GLY A 111 1.54 9.15 4.44
C GLY A 111 0.77 10.48 4.53
N SER A 112 -0.25 10.63 3.71
CA SER A 112 -1.19 11.74 3.79
C SER A 112 -2.52 11.25 4.32
N TYR A 113 -2.98 11.88 5.40
CA TYR A 113 -4.28 11.63 6.02
C TYR A 113 -5.06 12.94 6.01
N THR A 114 -6.24 12.92 5.43
CA THR A 114 -7.08 14.12 5.25
C THR A 114 -8.44 13.91 5.88
N CYS A 115 -9.04 15.02 6.33
CA CYS A 115 -10.46 15.04 6.71
C CYS A 115 -11.30 15.49 5.51
N PRO A 116 -12.59 15.11 5.45
CA PRO A 116 -13.54 15.70 4.53
C PRO A 116 -13.59 17.22 4.68
N ASP A 117 -13.76 17.93 3.57
CA ASP A 117 -13.96 19.37 3.59
C ASP A 117 -15.24 19.71 4.35
N GLY A 118 -15.15 20.69 5.24
CA GLY A 118 -16.27 21.10 6.10
C GLY A 118 -16.54 20.17 7.30
N GLU A 119 -15.61 19.23 7.61
CA GLU A 119 -15.72 18.40 8.82
C GLU A 119 -15.59 19.27 10.08
N GLU A 120 -16.64 19.29 10.91
CA GLU A 120 -16.69 20.04 12.15
C GLU A 120 -16.43 19.16 13.40
N SER A 121 -16.32 17.83 13.24
CA SER A 121 -16.06 16.92 14.34
C SER A 121 -14.64 17.08 14.88
N ALA A 122 -14.52 17.70 16.05
CA ALA A 122 -13.24 17.86 16.74
C ALA A 122 -12.57 16.50 17.03
N THR A 123 -13.35 15.46 17.27
CA THR A 123 -12.83 14.10 17.50
C THR A 123 -12.20 13.53 16.24
N LEU A 124 -12.87 13.65 15.08
CA LEU A 124 -12.34 13.14 13.79
C LEU A 124 -11.08 13.91 13.40
N MET A 125 -11.09 15.24 13.49
CA MET A 125 -9.91 16.06 13.23
C MET A 125 -8.73 15.68 14.14
N HIS A 126 -9.00 15.43 15.42
CA HIS A 126 -7.98 14.98 16.37
C HIS A 126 -7.38 13.61 15.98
N VAL A 127 -8.23 12.65 15.58
CA VAL A 127 -7.77 11.32 15.10
C VAL A 127 -6.88 11.45 13.89
N VAL A 128 -7.25 12.27 12.89
CA VAL A 128 -6.44 12.52 11.70
C VAL A 128 -5.09 13.15 12.06
N HIS A 129 -5.06 14.14 12.97
CA HIS A 129 -3.81 14.72 13.45
C HIS A 129 -2.93 13.69 14.18
N MET A 130 -3.54 12.81 14.98
CA MET A 130 -2.81 11.71 15.64
C MET A 130 -2.21 10.73 14.62
N LEU A 131 -2.95 10.35 13.57
CA LEU A 131 -2.45 9.46 12.54
C LEU A 131 -1.24 10.07 11.81
N ASN A 132 -1.31 11.34 11.42
CA ASN A 132 -0.18 12.06 10.82
C ASN A 132 1.04 12.09 11.75
N ALA A 133 0.85 12.36 13.04
CA ALA A 133 1.93 12.39 14.02
C ALA A 133 2.55 10.99 14.23
N MET A 134 1.74 9.95 14.32
CA MET A 134 2.21 8.56 14.46
C MET A 134 3.00 8.08 13.25
N ASP A 135 2.54 8.42 12.05
CA ASP A 135 3.25 8.08 10.81
C ASP A 135 4.62 8.76 10.76
N THR A 136 4.69 10.06 11.09
CA THR A 136 5.95 10.81 11.20
C THR A 136 6.94 10.11 12.15
N VAL A 137 6.49 9.76 13.36
CA VAL A 137 7.33 9.08 14.35
C VAL A 137 7.79 7.71 13.85
N SER A 138 6.93 6.97 13.15
CA SER A 138 7.26 5.66 12.58
C SER A 138 8.36 5.78 11.53
N VAL A 139 8.22 6.69 10.57
CA VAL A 139 9.22 6.94 9.52
C VAL A 139 10.56 7.38 10.10
N GLU A 140 10.55 8.29 11.08
CA GLU A 140 11.79 8.73 11.74
C GLU A 140 12.48 7.60 12.51
N ARG A 141 11.72 6.73 13.15
CA ARG A 141 12.24 5.54 13.83
C ARG A 141 12.90 4.58 12.85
N ASP A 142 12.26 4.33 11.72
CA ASP A 142 12.77 3.42 10.69
C ASP A 142 14.05 3.97 10.05
N LYS A 143 14.11 5.27 9.76
CA LYS A 143 15.33 5.96 9.31
C LYS A 143 16.46 5.81 10.32
N ALA A 144 16.19 6.07 11.60
CA ALA A 144 17.20 5.95 12.67
C ALA A 144 17.66 4.50 12.87
N ALA A 145 16.80 3.49 12.67
CA ALA A 145 17.17 2.09 12.73
C ALA A 145 18.06 1.72 11.54
N HIS A 146 17.74 2.17 10.33
CA HIS A 146 18.52 1.95 9.12
C HIS A 146 19.93 2.56 9.24
N ASP A 147 20.05 3.81 9.71
CA ASP A 147 21.32 4.48 9.89
C ASP A 147 22.21 3.78 10.94
N ARG A 148 21.62 3.28 12.03
CA ARG A 148 22.35 2.48 13.04
C ARG A 148 22.88 1.17 12.43
N ALA A 149 22.09 0.50 11.62
CA ALA A 149 22.51 -0.73 10.95
C ALA A 149 23.69 -0.47 10.01
N ARG A 150 23.63 0.60 9.22
CA ARG A 150 24.74 1.02 8.34
C ARG A 150 26.02 1.32 9.12
N CYS A 151 25.94 2.10 10.19
CA CYS A 151 27.10 2.42 11.04
C CYS A 151 27.74 1.16 11.65
N THR A 152 26.94 0.13 11.96
CA THR A 152 27.46 -1.14 12.52
C THR A 152 28.24 -1.94 11.48
N VAL A 153 27.78 -1.94 10.22
CA VAL A 153 28.51 -2.58 9.11
C VAL A 153 29.86 -1.92 8.86
N TYR A 154 29.90 -0.58 8.83
CA TYR A 154 31.16 0.16 8.63
C TYR A 154 32.19 -0.03 9.74
N ARG A 155 31.80 -0.36 10.96
CA ARG A 155 32.74 -0.60 12.09
C ARG A 155 33.32 -2.01 12.10
N ARG A 156 32.78 -2.96 11.32
CA ARG A 156 33.25 -4.34 11.23
C ARG A 156 34.22 -4.61 10.08
N ASN A 157 34.37 -3.65 9.17
CA ASN A 157 35.37 -3.67 8.08
C ASN A 157 36.55 -2.76 8.43
#